data_2a002e84bf2d853abe22e28999cc30ea
#
_entry.id   2a002e84bf2d853abe22e28999cc30ea
#
_cell.length_a   1.000
_cell.length_b   1.000
_cell.length_c   1.000
_cell.angle_alpha   90.00
_cell.angle_beta   90.00
_cell.angle_gamma   90.00
#
_symmetry.space_group_name_H-M   'P 1'
#
loop_
_entity.id
_entity.type
_entity.pdbx_description
1 polymer ?
#
loop_
_entity_poly.entity_id
_entity_poly.type
_entity_poly.pdbx_seq_one_letter_code
_entity_poly.pdbx_strand_id
1 'polypeptide(L)'
;KLDGGGLSKDYAEEYENSEYCYTVEGASVFAMTLNPNLEALTANQKTAGENINKTILTVKEFRQALSFSLDRAAFNIACVPGSTPAFGLFGDTIVGDVENAVFYRSTDAAKQVLVDFWGLSDEVGEGKMYATNDDAIDAITGYNLEMARDYFNKAYDIAIEKGLMDDDDVVQIIIGLPTASSTTYNRGYEFLVNNYTEAVKGTKLEGKLTFVRDDTVGNGFGDALRNNQVDMLFLVGWNGSTFDPYNLMQAYLDPAYQYDAAVDYSNTMVTVDLSMGKMTTDAVSWFNITNGTPCKVKNEAGEEVELVLPYSYDETVAADRLLVLAALENVLLQKYDFIPTTNDASMILRGMKVNFYTEEEIFPMSYGNDIKHITYNYTDAEWDAFVAEHGGVLNYK
;
A
#
# COMPACT_ATOMS: atom_id res chain seq x y z
N LYS A 1 4.46 16.96 -29.27
CA LYS A 1 5.92 16.86 -29.33
C LYS A 1 6.50 16.15 -28.09
N LEU A 2 5.76 15.25 -27.48
CA LEU A 2 6.25 14.39 -26.41
C LEU A 2 6.57 13.01 -26.99
N ASP A 3 7.66 12.38 -26.54
CA ASP A 3 8.03 11.04 -26.96
C ASP A 3 7.16 9.99 -26.25
N GLY A 4 6.54 10.34 -25.15
CA GLY A 4 5.53 9.59 -24.41
C GLY A 4 5.11 10.34 -23.16
N GLY A 5 4.07 9.85 -22.49
CA GLY A 5 3.60 10.44 -21.23
C GLY A 5 2.51 9.62 -20.56
N GLY A 6 2.44 9.69 -19.24
CA GLY A 6 1.37 9.09 -18.46
C GLY A 6 0.02 9.75 -18.73
N LEU A 7 -1.02 8.94 -18.81
CA LEU A 7 -2.39 9.38 -19.01
C LEU A 7 -3.10 9.57 -17.66
N SER A 8 -3.79 10.69 -17.51
CA SER A 8 -4.77 10.84 -16.44
C SER A 8 -6.04 10.04 -16.75
N LYS A 9 -6.86 9.78 -15.73
CA LYS A 9 -8.12 9.04 -15.87
C LYS A 9 -9.01 9.60 -17.00
N ASP A 10 -9.06 10.92 -17.14
CA ASP A 10 -9.92 11.56 -18.14
C ASP A 10 -9.48 11.25 -19.59
N TYR A 11 -8.19 10.99 -19.81
CA TYR A 11 -7.64 10.61 -21.11
C TYR A 11 -7.46 9.10 -21.27
N ALA A 12 -7.33 8.36 -20.18
CA ALA A 12 -7.17 6.92 -20.23
C ALA A 12 -8.31 6.24 -21.01
N GLU A 13 -9.57 6.60 -20.73
CA GLU A 13 -10.75 6.06 -21.41
C GLU A 13 -10.78 6.37 -22.92
N GLU A 14 -10.13 7.46 -23.31
CA GLU A 14 -10.05 7.88 -24.72
C GLU A 14 -9.03 7.07 -25.53
N TYR A 15 -7.95 6.60 -24.87
CA TYR A 15 -6.79 5.96 -25.51
C TYR A 15 -6.53 4.52 -25.08
N GLU A 16 -7.32 3.94 -24.17
CA GLU A 16 -7.07 2.58 -23.64
C GLU A 16 -7.01 1.48 -24.73
N ASN A 17 -7.68 1.69 -25.86
CA ASN A 17 -7.70 0.76 -26.99
C ASN A 17 -6.71 1.15 -28.10
N SER A 18 -5.88 2.17 -27.89
CA SER A 18 -4.86 2.59 -28.86
C SER A 18 -3.68 1.61 -28.89
N GLU A 19 -3.16 1.32 -30.08
CA GLU A 19 -1.91 0.58 -30.25
C GLU A 19 -0.67 1.30 -29.68
N TYR A 20 -0.80 2.59 -29.36
CA TYR A 20 0.24 3.40 -28.74
C TYR A 20 0.09 3.49 -27.22
N CYS A 21 -0.98 2.91 -26.67
CA CYS A 21 -1.25 2.92 -25.24
C CYS A 21 -0.90 1.56 -24.62
N TYR A 22 -0.19 1.59 -23.51
CA TYR A 22 0.14 0.39 -22.75
C TYR A 22 0.19 0.71 -21.25
N THR A 23 0.05 -0.31 -20.42
CA THR A 23 0.14 -0.19 -18.97
C THR A 23 1.48 -0.71 -18.49
N VAL A 24 2.13 0.04 -17.61
CA VAL A 24 3.39 -0.32 -16.96
C VAL A 24 3.12 -0.52 -15.48
N GLU A 25 3.45 -1.68 -14.96
CA GLU A 25 3.41 -1.96 -13.53
C GLU A 25 4.57 -1.27 -12.83
N GLY A 26 4.27 -0.55 -11.76
CA GLY A 26 5.25 0.09 -10.90
C GLY A 26 5.73 -0.81 -9.77
N ALA A 27 6.69 -0.31 -9.00
CA ALA A 27 7.28 -1.03 -7.87
C ALA A 27 6.53 -0.82 -6.56
N SER A 28 5.64 0.14 -6.50
CA SER A 28 5.03 0.60 -5.25
C SER A 28 3.66 -0.01 -5.01
N VAL A 29 3.37 -0.22 -3.74
CA VAL A 29 2.01 -0.39 -3.27
C VAL A 29 1.57 0.91 -2.61
N PHE A 30 0.45 1.46 -3.05
CA PHE A 30 -0.22 2.56 -2.37
C PHE A 30 -1.22 2.03 -1.35
N ALA A 31 -1.26 2.70 -0.21
CA ALA A 31 -2.11 2.34 0.90
C ALA A 31 -2.99 3.53 1.34
N MET A 32 -4.03 3.22 2.06
CA MET A 32 -4.70 4.13 2.95
C MET A 32 -4.02 4.03 4.31
N THR A 33 -3.62 5.16 4.88
CA THR A 33 -2.96 5.25 6.18
C THR A 33 -3.87 5.93 7.19
N LEU A 34 -3.87 5.46 8.42
CA LEU A 34 -4.72 5.92 9.50
C LEU A 34 -3.88 6.36 10.69
N ASN A 35 -4.34 7.36 11.41
CA ASN A 35 -3.72 7.80 12.65
C ASN A 35 -4.24 6.95 13.84
N PRO A 36 -3.42 6.11 14.49
CA PRO A 36 -3.82 5.32 15.65
C PRO A 36 -3.38 5.96 16.99
N ASN A 37 -2.83 7.18 16.99
CA ASN A 37 -2.26 7.82 18.16
C ASN A 37 -3.36 8.33 19.10
N LEU A 38 -3.57 7.64 20.21
CA LEU A 38 -4.60 7.99 21.18
C LEU A 38 -4.43 9.41 21.77
N GLU A 39 -3.20 9.81 22.08
CA GLU A 39 -2.93 11.14 22.66
C GLU A 39 -3.27 12.24 21.67
N ALA A 40 -2.81 12.13 20.43
CA ALA A 40 -3.08 13.09 19.37
C ALA A 40 -4.57 13.14 19.01
N LEU A 41 -5.22 11.99 18.84
CA LEU A 41 -6.64 11.92 18.54
C LEU A 41 -7.49 12.51 19.66
N THR A 42 -7.11 12.28 20.93
CA THR A 42 -7.78 12.89 22.09
C THR A 42 -7.61 14.42 22.09
N ALA A 43 -6.43 14.91 21.74
CA ALA A 43 -6.19 16.36 21.65
C ALA A 43 -6.98 16.99 20.48
N ASN A 44 -6.98 16.35 19.31
CA ASN A 44 -7.70 16.81 18.12
C ASN A 44 -9.23 16.79 18.34
N GLN A 45 -9.74 15.76 19.02
CA GLN A 45 -11.15 15.63 19.38
C GLN A 45 -11.63 16.83 20.21
N LYS A 46 -10.86 17.25 21.21
CA LYS A 46 -11.19 18.40 22.07
C LYS A 46 -11.31 19.72 21.31
N THR A 47 -10.58 19.86 20.20
CA THR A 47 -10.58 21.09 19.38
C THR A 47 -11.61 21.02 18.25
N ALA A 48 -12.08 19.84 17.88
CA ALA A 48 -13.01 19.63 16.77
C ALA A 48 -14.45 20.06 17.08
N GLY A 49 -14.86 20.03 18.35
CA GLY A 49 -16.19 20.42 18.80
C GLY A 49 -16.78 19.48 19.85
N GLU A 50 -17.96 19.83 20.34
CA GLU A 50 -18.72 18.96 21.25
C GLU A 50 -19.24 17.73 20.48
N ASN A 51 -19.24 16.57 21.11
CA ASN A 51 -19.73 15.30 20.61
C ASN A 51 -19.01 14.84 19.30
N ILE A 52 -17.78 15.29 19.07
CA ILE A 52 -16.94 14.78 17.99
C ILE A 52 -16.03 13.70 18.54
N ASN A 53 -16.05 12.52 17.92
CA ASN A 53 -15.19 11.40 18.26
C ASN A 53 -14.12 11.17 17.17
N LYS A 54 -12.88 10.98 17.61
CA LYS A 54 -11.74 10.59 16.78
C LYS A 54 -11.03 9.36 17.35
N THR A 55 -11.16 9.12 18.64
CA THR A 55 -10.44 8.09 19.37
C THR A 55 -10.85 6.67 18.99
N ILE A 56 -12.00 6.48 18.35
CA ILE A 56 -12.39 5.18 17.76
C ILE A 56 -11.37 4.67 16.73
N LEU A 57 -10.60 5.57 16.08
CA LEU A 57 -9.51 5.19 15.16
C LEU A 57 -8.42 4.35 15.84
N THR A 58 -8.28 4.41 17.16
CA THR A 58 -7.36 3.55 17.92
C THR A 58 -7.86 2.10 18.03
N VAL A 59 -9.14 1.86 17.78
CA VAL A 59 -9.75 0.53 17.86
C VAL A 59 -9.44 -0.24 16.57
N LYS A 60 -8.74 -1.36 16.71
CA LYS A 60 -8.32 -2.18 15.55
C LYS A 60 -9.52 -2.61 14.70
N GLU A 61 -10.60 -3.02 15.33
CA GLU A 61 -11.83 -3.46 14.68
C GLU A 61 -12.44 -2.37 13.79
N PHE A 62 -12.30 -1.11 14.16
CA PHE A 62 -12.74 0.00 13.31
C PHE A 62 -11.92 0.08 12.02
N ARG A 63 -10.59 -0.04 12.13
CA ARG A 63 -9.69 -0.05 10.98
C ARG A 63 -9.87 -1.32 10.10
N GLN A 64 -10.14 -2.47 10.73
CA GLN A 64 -10.54 -3.69 10.00
C GLN A 64 -11.84 -3.48 9.21
N ALA A 65 -12.83 -2.84 9.82
CA ALA A 65 -14.09 -2.52 9.14
C ALA A 65 -13.87 -1.62 7.92
N LEU A 66 -13.01 -0.59 8.03
CA LEU A 66 -12.63 0.25 6.90
C LEU A 66 -11.94 -0.57 5.80
N SER A 67 -11.06 -1.52 6.16
CA SER A 67 -10.37 -2.37 5.20
C SER A 67 -11.31 -3.30 4.44
N PHE A 68 -12.18 -4.03 5.17
CA PHE A 68 -13.09 -5.02 4.57
C PHE A 68 -14.28 -4.40 3.84
N SER A 69 -14.64 -3.15 4.12
CA SER A 69 -15.68 -2.43 3.38
C SER A 69 -15.18 -1.74 2.11
N LEU A 70 -13.88 -1.68 1.87
CA LEU A 70 -13.30 -1.04 0.70
C LEU A 70 -13.30 -2.00 -0.51
N ASP A 71 -14.13 -1.71 -1.51
CA ASP A 71 -14.04 -2.33 -2.83
C ASP A 71 -12.84 -1.75 -3.59
N ARG A 72 -11.70 -2.45 -3.48
CA ARG A 72 -10.43 -2.02 -4.07
C ARG A 72 -10.47 -2.00 -5.59
N ALA A 73 -11.19 -2.94 -6.20
CA ALA A 73 -11.32 -2.99 -7.66
C ALA A 73 -12.09 -1.77 -8.18
N ALA A 74 -13.23 -1.46 -7.56
CA ALA A 74 -14.01 -0.29 -7.90
C ALA A 74 -13.26 1.03 -7.60
N PHE A 75 -12.50 1.08 -6.49
CA PHE A 75 -11.65 2.23 -6.14
C PHE A 75 -10.58 2.48 -7.21
N ASN A 76 -9.86 1.46 -7.64
CA ASN A 76 -8.80 1.60 -8.66
C ASN A 76 -9.40 2.03 -10.01
N ILE A 77 -10.50 1.41 -10.44
CA ILE A 77 -11.20 1.81 -11.66
C ILE A 77 -11.63 3.29 -11.61
N ALA A 78 -12.12 3.75 -10.46
CA ALA A 78 -12.60 5.12 -10.31
C ALA A 78 -11.47 6.16 -10.28
N CYS A 79 -10.31 5.83 -9.71
CA CYS A 79 -9.32 6.82 -9.30
C CYS A 79 -7.99 6.72 -10.04
N VAL A 80 -7.48 5.49 -10.28
CA VAL A 80 -6.09 5.26 -10.74
C VAL A 80 -6.10 4.34 -11.97
N PRO A 81 -6.13 4.88 -13.18
CA PRO A 81 -6.20 4.08 -14.39
C PRO A 81 -4.98 3.18 -14.57
N GLY A 82 -5.23 1.93 -14.98
CA GLY A 82 -4.19 0.92 -15.21
C GLY A 82 -3.73 0.18 -13.95
N SER A 83 -4.02 0.73 -12.76
CA SER A 83 -3.64 0.10 -11.49
C SER A 83 -4.57 -1.06 -11.12
N THR A 84 -4.05 -1.98 -10.31
CA THR A 84 -4.77 -3.15 -9.81
C THR A 84 -4.92 -3.10 -8.29
N PRO A 85 -5.88 -3.84 -7.70
CA PRO A 85 -6.01 -3.96 -6.26
C PRO A 85 -4.74 -4.50 -5.61
N ALA A 86 -4.32 -3.91 -4.48
CA ALA A 86 -3.24 -4.41 -3.66
C ALA A 86 -3.79 -5.08 -2.39
N PHE A 87 -3.19 -6.20 -2.02
CA PHE A 87 -3.61 -7.02 -0.88
C PHE A 87 -2.52 -7.19 0.18
N GLY A 88 -1.29 -6.76 -0.09
CA GLY A 88 -0.14 -6.76 0.80
C GLY A 88 0.69 -5.49 0.64
N LEU A 89 1.79 -5.35 1.40
CA LEU A 89 2.64 -4.16 1.36
C LEU A 89 3.62 -4.16 0.18
N PHE A 90 3.83 -5.30 -0.47
CA PHE A 90 4.72 -5.45 -1.62
C PHE A 90 3.95 -6.00 -2.82
N GLY A 91 4.24 -5.46 -4.00
CA GLY A 91 3.73 -5.96 -5.28
C GLY A 91 4.56 -7.14 -5.82
N ASP A 92 4.12 -7.66 -6.96
CA ASP A 92 4.71 -8.86 -7.58
C ASP A 92 6.09 -8.58 -8.23
N THR A 93 6.39 -7.32 -8.54
CA THR A 93 7.66 -6.91 -9.16
C THR A 93 8.85 -6.85 -8.19
N ILE A 94 8.61 -7.01 -6.89
CA ILE A 94 9.63 -6.92 -5.86
C ILE A 94 10.52 -8.17 -5.84
N VAL A 95 11.82 -7.97 -6.03
CA VAL A 95 12.83 -9.03 -5.99
C VAL A 95 13.44 -9.09 -4.58
N GLY A 96 13.19 -10.18 -3.89
CA GLY A 96 13.68 -10.39 -2.52
C GLY A 96 15.07 -11.01 -2.45
N ASP A 97 15.45 -11.80 -3.44
CA ASP A 97 16.80 -12.33 -3.63
C ASP A 97 17.24 -12.07 -5.08
N VAL A 98 18.10 -11.09 -5.26
CA VAL A 98 18.57 -10.63 -6.57
C VAL A 98 19.45 -11.67 -7.25
N GLU A 99 20.30 -12.37 -6.49
CA GLU A 99 21.27 -13.31 -7.03
C GLU A 99 20.60 -14.54 -7.62
N ASN A 100 19.52 -15.01 -7.00
CA ASN A 100 18.76 -16.17 -7.45
C ASN A 100 17.48 -15.78 -8.21
N ALA A 101 17.28 -14.49 -8.49
CA ALA A 101 16.11 -13.95 -9.17
C ALA A 101 14.77 -14.37 -8.51
N VAL A 102 14.72 -14.40 -7.17
CA VAL A 102 13.53 -14.77 -6.41
C VAL A 102 12.67 -13.55 -6.17
N PHE A 103 11.48 -13.53 -6.78
CA PHE A 103 10.46 -12.53 -6.47
C PHE A 103 9.89 -12.79 -5.08
N TYR A 104 9.74 -11.74 -4.27
CA TYR A 104 9.28 -11.89 -2.89
C TYR A 104 7.91 -12.58 -2.83
N ARG A 105 6.93 -12.15 -3.63
CA ARG A 105 5.58 -12.74 -3.65
C ARG A 105 5.52 -14.19 -4.14
N SER A 106 6.56 -14.69 -4.80
CA SER A 106 6.64 -16.10 -5.20
C SER A 106 7.02 -17.04 -4.04
N THR A 107 7.49 -16.49 -2.91
CA THR A 107 7.92 -17.29 -1.77
C THR A 107 6.74 -17.79 -0.93
N ASP A 108 6.85 -19.00 -0.38
CA ASP A 108 5.81 -19.57 0.48
C ASP A 108 5.53 -18.70 1.70
N ALA A 109 6.58 -18.08 2.28
CA ALA A 109 6.44 -17.20 3.43
C ALA A 109 5.58 -15.96 3.10
N ALA A 110 5.84 -15.30 1.96
CA ALA A 110 5.06 -14.14 1.55
C ALA A 110 3.61 -14.48 1.15
N LYS A 111 3.40 -15.65 0.54
CA LYS A 111 2.06 -16.19 0.24
C LYS A 111 1.29 -16.45 1.54
N GLN A 112 1.94 -17.07 2.53
CA GLN A 112 1.33 -17.34 3.82
C GLN A 112 0.91 -16.05 4.53
N VAL A 113 1.68 -14.96 4.44
CA VAL A 113 1.30 -13.65 4.98
C VAL A 113 -0.05 -13.18 4.44
N LEU A 114 -0.27 -13.28 3.13
CA LEU A 114 -1.55 -12.86 2.54
C LEU A 114 -2.69 -13.77 2.99
N VAL A 115 -2.49 -15.08 2.96
CA VAL A 115 -3.49 -16.06 3.39
C VAL A 115 -3.89 -15.84 4.86
N ASP A 116 -2.92 -15.59 5.74
CA ASP A 116 -3.15 -15.31 7.17
C ASP A 116 -3.86 -13.95 7.37
N PHE A 117 -3.40 -12.92 6.69
CA PHE A 117 -3.96 -11.58 6.82
C PHE A 117 -5.43 -11.50 6.39
N TRP A 118 -5.77 -12.20 5.30
CA TRP A 118 -7.13 -12.25 4.78
C TRP A 118 -8.00 -13.34 5.42
N GLY A 119 -7.46 -14.07 6.41
CA GLY A 119 -8.19 -15.03 7.20
C GLY A 119 -8.56 -16.32 6.46
N LEU A 120 -7.74 -16.70 5.46
CA LEU A 120 -7.98 -17.87 4.61
C LEU A 120 -7.20 -19.12 5.04
N SER A 121 -6.38 -19.05 6.09
CA SER A 121 -5.47 -20.13 6.50
C SER A 121 -6.18 -21.46 6.79
N ASP A 122 -7.37 -21.38 7.36
CA ASP A 122 -8.20 -22.58 7.64
C ASP A 122 -8.89 -23.15 6.40
N GLU A 123 -8.89 -22.43 5.29
CA GLU A 123 -9.55 -22.77 4.03
C GLU A 123 -8.58 -23.37 2.99
N VAL A 124 -7.28 -23.46 3.31
CA VAL A 124 -6.25 -23.99 2.41
C VAL A 124 -5.83 -25.40 2.84
N GLY A 125 -5.68 -26.31 1.89
CA GLY A 125 -5.17 -27.67 2.09
C GLY A 125 -6.03 -28.75 1.45
N GLU A 126 -5.63 -30.01 1.67
CA GLU A 126 -6.35 -31.16 1.12
C GLU A 126 -7.79 -31.23 1.66
N GLY A 127 -8.77 -31.24 0.75
CA GLY A 127 -10.20 -31.29 1.08
C GLY A 127 -10.77 -29.95 1.60
N LYS A 128 -10.03 -28.87 1.54
CA LYS A 128 -10.46 -27.51 1.87
C LYS A 128 -10.99 -26.78 0.63
N MET A 129 -11.42 -25.53 0.81
CA MET A 129 -11.94 -24.70 -0.28
C MET A 129 -10.87 -24.44 -1.34
N TYR A 130 -9.63 -24.21 -0.92
CA TYR A 130 -8.47 -23.94 -1.78
C TYR A 130 -7.45 -25.06 -1.63
N ALA A 131 -6.93 -25.59 -2.74
CA ALA A 131 -5.91 -26.63 -2.70
C ALA A 131 -4.54 -26.09 -2.27
N THR A 132 -4.23 -24.84 -2.66
CA THR A 132 -2.94 -24.19 -2.44
C THR A 132 -3.12 -22.74 -1.95
N ASN A 133 -2.04 -22.13 -1.45
CA ASN A 133 -2.02 -20.71 -1.12
C ASN A 133 -2.26 -19.83 -2.37
N ASP A 134 -1.77 -20.24 -3.53
CA ASP A 134 -1.99 -19.48 -4.78
C ASP A 134 -3.49 -19.43 -5.13
N ASP A 135 -4.20 -20.57 -5.05
CA ASP A 135 -5.65 -20.60 -5.28
C ASP A 135 -6.41 -19.68 -4.31
N ALA A 136 -5.97 -19.64 -3.05
CA ALA A 136 -6.57 -18.78 -2.04
C ALA A 136 -6.29 -17.30 -2.32
N ILE A 137 -5.05 -16.95 -2.71
CA ILE A 137 -4.63 -15.58 -3.03
C ILE A 137 -5.39 -15.05 -4.25
N ASP A 138 -5.56 -15.86 -5.29
CA ASP A 138 -6.31 -15.50 -6.50
C ASP A 138 -7.79 -15.18 -6.20
N ALA A 139 -8.34 -15.74 -5.11
CA ALA A 139 -9.70 -15.49 -4.68
C ALA A 139 -9.86 -14.26 -3.78
N ILE A 140 -8.77 -13.61 -3.35
CA ILE A 140 -8.83 -12.43 -2.48
C ILE A 140 -9.44 -11.25 -3.25
N THR A 141 -10.55 -10.74 -2.75
CA THR A 141 -11.12 -9.46 -3.20
C THR A 141 -10.85 -8.33 -2.21
N GLY A 142 -10.54 -8.69 -0.96
CA GLY A 142 -10.41 -7.76 0.15
C GLY A 142 -11.72 -7.04 0.52
N TYR A 143 -12.84 -7.41 -0.10
CA TYR A 143 -14.16 -6.81 0.12
C TYR A 143 -15.13 -7.83 0.73
N ASN A 144 -15.59 -7.54 1.93
CA ASN A 144 -16.61 -8.32 2.61
C ASN A 144 -17.47 -7.38 3.48
N LEU A 145 -18.57 -6.92 2.93
CA LEU A 145 -19.43 -5.92 3.58
C LEU A 145 -20.12 -6.46 4.85
N GLU A 146 -20.48 -7.73 4.89
CA GLU A 146 -21.09 -8.34 6.08
C GLU A 146 -20.07 -8.35 7.23
N MET A 147 -18.89 -8.87 6.99
CA MET A 147 -17.79 -8.87 7.96
C MET A 147 -17.43 -7.43 8.41
N ALA A 148 -17.38 -6.49 7.47
CA ALA A 148 -17.11 -5.08 7.80
C ALA A 148 -18.15 -4.50 8.76
N ARG A 149 -19.43 -4.79 8.54
CA ARG A 149 -20.53 -4.34 9.43
C ARG A 149 -20.43 -4.94 10.81
N ASP A 150 -20.04 -6.21 10.90
CA ASP A 150 -19.79 -6.86 12.20
C ASP A 150 -18.62 -6.18 12.92
N TYR A 151 -17.56 -5.84 12.22
CA TYR A 151 -16.42 -5.11 12.79
C TYR A 151 -16.79 -3.67 13.19
N PHE A 152 -17.62 -2.95 12.44
CA PHE A 152 -18.12 -1.63 12.85
C PHE A 152 -18.92 -1.71 14.15
N ASN A 153 -19.79 -2.71 14.29
CA ASN A 153 -20.55 -2.92 15.53
C ASN A 153 -19.63 -3.27 16.71
N LYS A 154 -18.66 -4.18 16.50
CA LYS A 154 -17.67 -4.53 17.53
C LYS A 154 -16.83 -3.31 17.94
N ALA A 155 -16.39 -2.51 16.97
CA ALA A 155 -15.60 -1.31 17.23
C ALA A 155 -16.37 -0.30 18.06
N TYR A 156 -17.65 -0.09 17.75
CA TYR A 156 -18.52 0.76 18.54
C TYR A 156 -18.61 0.28 20.00
N ASP A 157 -18.91 -1.02 20.21
CA ASP A 157 -19.03 -1.61 21.55
C ASP A 157 -17.73 -1.49 22.35
N ILE A 158 -16.58 -1.77 21.71
CA ILE A 158 -15.25 -1.62 22.33
C ILE A 158 -14.98 -0.15 22.68
N ALA A 159 -15.33 0.79 21.82
CA ALA A 159 -15.11 2.20 22.07
C ALA A 159 -15.94 2.71 23.27
N ILE A 160 -17.21 2.32 23.35
CA ILE A 160 -18.07 2.62 24.49
C ILE A 160 -17.54 1.97 25.79
N GLU A 161 -17.22 0.67 25.75
CA GLU A 161 -16.71 -0.07 26.92
C GLU A 161 -15.42 0.53 27.49
N LYS A 162 -14.53 0.99 26.60
CA LYS A 162 -13.25 1.60 27.00
C LYS A 162 -13.35 3.08 27.32
N GLY A 163 -14.53 3.70 27.23
CA GLY A 163 -14.72 5.14 27.42
C GLY A 163 -13.99 6.00 26.38
N LEU A 164 -13.80 5.45 25.18
CA LEU A 164 -13.23 6.17 24.04
C LEU A 164 -14.29 6.94 23.27
N MET A 165 -15.57 6.61 23.44
CA MET A 165 -16.70 7.19 22.73
C MET A 165 -17.95 7.20 23.64
N ASP A 166 -18.77 8.23 23.53
CA ASP A 166 -20.10 8.32 24.15
C ASP A 166 -21.20 8.04 23.12
N ASP A 167 -22.41 7.66 23.59
CA ASP A 167 -23.51 7.25 22.69
C ASP A 167 -24.00 8.35 21.73
N ASP A 168 -23.83 9.61 22.08
CA ASP A 168 -24.22 10.77 21.27
C ASP A 168 -23.09 11.33 20.41
N ASP A 169 -21.91 10.72 20.48
CA ASP A 169 -20.77 11.10 19.66
C ASP A 169 -20.99 10.83 18.17
N VAL A 170 -20.38 11.70 17.36
CA VAL A 170 -20.24 11.56 15.91
C VAL A 170 -18.78 11.35 15.57
N VAL A 171 -18.46 10.24 14.93
CA VAL A 171 -17.12 9.95 14.42
C VAL A 171 -16.81 10.88 13.25
N GLN A 172 -15.75 11.66 13.39
CA GLN A 172 -15.28 12.55 12.33
C GLN A 172 -13.86 12.15 11.90
N ILE A 173 -13.68 11.88 10.62
CA ILE A 173 -12.38 11.55 10.01
C ILE A 173 -11.95 12.70 9.10
N ILE A 174 -10.79 13.32 9.38
CA ILE A 174 -10.17 14.30 8.50
C ILE A 174 -9.30 13.56 7.49
N ILE A 175 -9.66 13.69 6.20
CA ILE A 175 -8.90 13.12 5.09
C ILE A 175 -8.04 14.22 4.46
N GLY A 176 -6.73 14.05 4.49
CA GLY A 176 -5.78 14.98 3.87
C GLY A 176 -5.60 14.72 2.39
N LEU A 177 -5.54 15.79 1.59
CA LEU A 177 -5.27 15.74 0.17
C LEU A 177 -4.06 16.59 -0.19
N PRO A 178 -3.14 16.12 -1.05
CA PRO A 178 -1.94 16.87 -1.41
C PRO A 178 -2.25 18.12 -2.24
N THR A 179 -3.38 18.11 -2.96
CA THR A 179 -3.84 19.25 -3.78
C THR A 179 -5.31 19.12 -4.14
N ALA A 180 -6.01 20.24 -4.10
CA ALA A 180 -7.40 20.35 -4.53
C ALA A 180 -7.60 20.20 -6.06
N SER A 181 -6.55 20.32 -6.85
CA SER A 181 -6.63 20.30 -8.31
C SER A 181 -6.46 18.92 -8.94
N SER A 182 -6.05 17.90 -8.19
CA SER A 182 -5.86 16.55 -8.72
C SER A 182 -7.18 15.82 -8.91
N THR A 183 -7.47 15.39 -10.12
CA THR A 183 -8.65 14.57 -10.43
C THR A 183 -8.63 13.25 -9.65
N THR A 184 -7.48 12.58 -9.60
CA THR A 184 -7.28 11.32 -8.85
C THR A 184 -7.68 11.47 -7.39
N TYR A 185 -7.13 12.47 -6.70
CA TYR A 185 -7.42 12.68 -5.28
C TYR A 185 -8.86 13.15 -5.03
N ASN A 186 -9.44 13.95 -5.92
CA ASN A 186 -10.84 14.34 -5.80
C ASN A 186 -11.77 13.14 -5.93
N ARG A 187 -11.59 12.30 -6.95
CA ARG A 187 -12.37 11.08 -7.15
C ARG A 187 -12.17 10.07 -6.02
N GLY A 188 -10.93 9.93 -5.54
CA GLY A 188 -10.62 9.06 -4.40
C GLY A 188 -11.34 9.49 -3.13
N TYR A 189 -11.31 10.77 -2.81
CA TYR A 189 -12.06 11.31 -1.67
C TYR A 189 -13.57 11.03 -1.77
N GLU A 190 -14.17 11.37 -2.91
CA GLU A 190 -15.60 11.13 -3.15
C GLU A 190 -15.96 9.65 -3.07
N PHE A 191 -15.11 8.78 -3.63
CA PHE A 191 -15.30 7.33 -3.55
C PHE A 191 -15.27 6.84 -2.11
N LEU A 192 -14.25 7.21 -1.33
CA LEU A 192 -14.11 6.76 0.06
C LEU A 192 -15.27 7.23 0.93
N VAL A 193 -15.68 8.51 0.81
CA VAL A 193 -16.81 9.06 1.55
C VAL A 193 -18.09 8.30 1.24
N ASN A 194 -18.40 8.07 -0.05
CA ASN A 194 -19.59 7.34 -0.45
C ASN A 194 -19.53 5.88 0.02
N ASN A 195 -18.39 5.21 -0.20
CA ASN A 195 -18.18 3.81 0.18
C ASN A 195 -18.41 3.58 1.68
N TYR A 196 -17.79 4.39 2.53
CA TYR A 196 -17.90 4.22 3.99
C TYR A 196 -19.26 4.66 4.53
N THR A 197 -19.89 5.69 3.95
CA THR A 197 -21.25 6.08 4.30
C THR A 197 -22.24 4.94 4.01
N GLU A 198 -22.08 4.22 2.90
CA GLU A 198 -22.90 3.05 2.59
C GLU A 198 -22.56 1.84 3.48
N ALA A 199 -21.29 1.65 3.78
CA ALA A 199 -20.82 0.51 4.57
C ALA A 199 -21.40 0.50 6.01
N VAL A 200 -21.53 1.66 6.64
CA VAL A 200 -22.03 1.75 8.01
C VAL A 200 -23.57 1.63 8.13
N LYS A 201 -24.30 1.58 7.03
CA LYS A 201 -25.76 1.40 7.08
C LYS A 201 -26.14 0.06 7.72
N GLY A 202 -27.08 0.12 8.66
CA GLY A 202 -27.50 -1.04 9.45
C GLY A 202 -26.57 -1.37 10.62
N THR A 203 -25.56 -0.55 10.89
CA THR A 203 -24.66 -0.69 12.04
C THR A 203 -24.95 0.37 13.11
N LYS A 204 -24.34 0.24 14.29
CA LYS A 204 -24.42 1.23 15.39
C LYS A 204 -23.80 2.59 15.02
N LEU A 205 -23.00 2.63 13.95
CA LEU A 205 -22.38 3.84 13.41
C LEU A 205 -23.19 4.50 12.27
N GLU A 206 -24.35 3.96 11.92
CA GLU A 206 -25.23 4.59 10.93
C GLU A 206 -25.63 6.00 11.35
N GLY A 207 -25.37 6.98 10.47
CA GLY A 207 -25.61 8.41 10.73
C GLY A 207 -24.60 9.07 11.69
N LYS A 208 -23.62 8.31 12.20
CA LYS A 208 -22.58 8.80 13.12
C LYS A 208 -21.21 8.93 12.49
N LEU A 209 -20.97 8.51 11.25
CA LEU A 209 -19.68 8.61 10.56
C LEU A 209 -19.69 9.78 9.58
N THR A 210 -18.75 10.69 9.74
CA THR A 210 -18.61 11.89 8.90
C THR A 210 -17.17 12.07 8.46
N PHE A 211 -16.98 12.76 7.34
CA PHE A 211 -15.68 13.02 6.75
C PHE A 211 -15.47 14.51 6.50
N VAL A 212 -14.27 14.98 6.81
CA VAL A 212 -13.84 16.36 6.55
C VAL A 212 -12.62 16.30 5.63
N ARG A 213 -12.66 17.11 4.58
CA ARG A 213 -11.56 17.24 3.64
C ARG A 213 -10.58 18.31 4.12
N ASP A 214 -9.28 18.00 4.09
CA ASP A 214 -8.20 18.96 4.33
C ASP A 214 -7.32 19.09 3.07
N ASP A 215 -7.48 20.21 2.35
CA ASP A 215 -6.70 20.55 1.15
C ASP A 215 -5.44 21.35 1.48
N THR A 216 -5.14 21.59 2.74
CA THR A 216 -4.00 22.43 3.19
C THR A 216 -2.71 21.63 3.37
N VAL A 217 -2.77 20.31 3.26
CA VAL A 217 -1.65 19.39 3.45
C VAL A 217 -0.51 19.65 2.47
N GLY A 218 -0.83 19.89 1.20
CA GLY A 218 0.14 20.27 0.17
C GLY A 218 1.25 19.22 -0.04
N ASN A 219 2.46 19.70 -0.34
CA ASN A 219 3.62 18.83 -0.58
C ASN A 219 4.13 18.14 0.69
N GLY A 220 3.67 18.53 1.88
CA GLY A 220 3.93 17.85 3.15
C GLY A 220 3.00 16.66 3.41
N PHE A 221 2.42 16.10 2.37
CA PHE A 221 1.42 15.04 2.42
C PHE A 221 1.80 13.87 3.34
N GLY A 222 3.00 13.29 3.19
CA GLY A 222 3.48 12.24 4.09
C GLY A 222 3.66 12.70 5.54
N ASP A 223 4.03 13.96 5.76
CA ASP A 223 4.25 14.50 7.10
C ASP A 223 2.96 14.87 7.83
N ALA A 224 1.86 15.03 7.11
CA ALA A 224 0.60 15.46 7.71
C ALA A 224 0.05 14.44 8.73
N LEU A 225 0.16 13.15 8.44
CA LEU A 225 -0.20 12.10 9.38
C LEU A 225 0.80 12.04 10.54
N ARG A 226 2.09 12.08 10.24
CA ARG A 226 3.18 12.11 11.23
C ARG A 226 3.04 13.26 12.23
N ASN A 227 2.61 14.42 11.75
CA ASN A 227 2.37 15.61 12.56
C ASN A 227 0.98 15.65 13.16
N ASN A 228 0.17 14.59 13.04
CA ASN A 228 -1.20 14.49 13.56
C ASN A 228 -2.13 15.60 13.04
N GLN A 229 -1.86 16.12 11.84
CA GLN A 229 -2.68 17.16 11.21
C GLN A 229 -3.98 16.57 10.66
N VAL A 230 -3.93 15.33 10.17
CA VAL A 230 -5.05 14.59 9.58
C VAL A 230 -5.23 13.23 10.25
N ASP A 231 -6.38 12.62 10.07
CA ASP A 231 -6.71 11.31 10.61
C ASP A 231 -6.49 10.19 9.59
N MET A 232 -6.54 10.52 8.31
CA MET A 232 -6.40 9.58 7.20
C MET A 232 -5.71 10.24 6.01
N LEU A 233 -4.86 9.47 5.34
CA LEU A 233 -4.37 9.72 3.99
C LEU A 233 -4.72 8.51 3.12
N PHE A 234 -4.74 8.67 1.81
CA PHE A 234 -4.90 7.57 0.85
C PHE A 234 -3.99 7.78 -0.36
N LEU A 235 -3.74 6.72 -1.11
CA LEU A 235 -2.73 6.68 -2.16
C LEU A 235 -1.35 7.14 -1.64
N VAL A 236 -1.01 6.69 -0.44
CA VAL A 236 0.30 6.88 0.16
C VAL A 236 1.15 5.67 -0.17
N GLY A 237 2.28 5.88 -0.81
CA GLY A 237 3.21 4.82 -1.17
C GLY A 237 4.65 5.26 -0.95
N TRP A 238 5.55 4.30 -0.88
CA TRP A 238 6.97 4.53 -0.82
C TRP A 238 7.62 3.95 -2.06
N ASN A 239 8.29 4.80 -2.82
CA ASN A 239 9.05 4.39 -3.99
C ASN A 239 10.50 4.09 -3.61
N GLY A 240 11.00 2.98 -4.12
CA GLY A 240 12.38 2.59 -3.94
C GLY A 240 12.79 1.53 -4.95
N SER A 241 13.96 0.91 -4.74
CA SER A 241 14.42 -0.14 -5.62
C SER A 241 13.58 -1.41 -5.47
N THR A 242 13.11 -1.97 -6.57
CA THR A 242 12.47 -3.29 -6.61
C THR A 242 13.42 -4.41 -6.17
N PHE A 243 14.73 -4.14 -6.15
CA PHE A 243 15.78 -5.08 -5.75
C PHE A 243 16.21 -4.94 -4.29
N ASP A 244 15.55 -4.07 -3.52
CA ASP A 244 15.87 -3.87 -2.10
C ASP A 244 14.61 -3.61 -1.25
N PRO A 245 13.73 -4.63 -1.10
CA PRO A 245 12.53 -4.50 -0.27
C PRO A 245 12.87 -4.31 1.22
N TYR A 246 14.04 -4.72 1.65
CA TYR A 246 14.48 -4.57 3.05
C TYR A 246 14.65 -3.10 3.41
N ASN A 247 15.23 -2.31 2.51
CA ASN A 247 15.34 -0.86 2.71
C ASN A 247 13.98 -0.15 2.57
N LEU A 248 13.05 -0.67 1.78
CA LEU A 248 11.69 -0.11 1.68
C LEU A 248 10.93 -0.17 3.02
N MET A 249 11.28 -1.11 3.91
CA MET A 249 10.70 -1.19 5.25
C MET A 249 10.99 0.04 6.11
N GLN A 250 11.94 0.91 5.74
CA GLN A 250 12.18 2.19 6.44
C GLN A 250 10.92 3.06 6.50
N ALA A 251 10.05 2.98 5.49
CA ALA A 251 8.79 3.74 5.42
C ALA A 251 7.82 3.37 6.56
N TYR A 252 8.02 2.24 7.21
CA TYR A 252 7.19 1.73 8.28
C TYR A 252 7.92 1.66 9.63
N LEU A 253 9.23 1.39 9.61
CA LEU A 253 9.98 0.98 10.81
C LEU A 253 11.11 1.95 11.21
N ASP A 254 11.51 2.88 10.34
CA ASP A 254 12.48 3.91 10.68
C ASP A 254 11.75 5.19 11.14
N PRO A 255 11.91 5.62 12.41
CA PRO A 255 11.24 6.82 12.92
C PRO A 255 11.51 8.11 12.13
N ALA A 256 12.59 8.16 11.33
CA ALA A 256 12.92 9.32 10.49
C ALA A 256 12.07 9.38 9.20
N TYR A 257 11.55 8.22 8.75
CA TYR A 257 10.88 8.09 7.45
C TYR A 257 9.47 7.52 7.56
N GLN A 258 9.13 6.83 8.65
CA GLN A 258 7.83 6.17 8.76
C GLN A 258 6.67 7.14 8.59
N TYR A 259 5.63 6.71 7.87
CA TYR A 259 4.41 7.49 7.69
C TYR A 259 3.62 7.60 8.98
N ASP A 260 3.67 6.58 9.78
CA ASP A 260 3.00 6.49 11.07
C ASP A 260 4.00 6.71 12.21
N ALA A 261 4.35 7.96 12.45
CA ALA A 261 5.23 8.34 13.57
C ALA A 261 4.61 8.10 14.96
N ALA A 262 3.35 7.69 15.01
CA ALA A 262 2.60 7.44 16.23
C ALA A 262 2.76 6.03 16.78
N VAL A 263 3.26 5.07 15.97
CA VAL A 263 3.43 3.68 16.37
C VAL A 263 4.88 3.39 16.71
N ASP A 264 5.12 3.00 17.95
CA ASP A 264 6.43 2.53 18.40
C ASP A 264 6.57 1.02 18.16
N TYR A 265 7.21 0.67 17.06
CA TYR A 265 7.46 -0.73 16.70
C TYR A 265 8.62 -1.36 17.47
N SER A 266 9.40 -0.59 18.26
CA SER A 266 10.43 -1.13 19.16
C SER A 266 9.85 -1.97 20.30
N ASN A 267 8.55 -1.86 20.56
CA ASN A 267 7.81 -2.68 21.52
C ASN A 267 7.04 -3.85 20.85
N THR A 268 7.12 -3.99 19.54
CA THR A 268 6.41 -5.06 18.82
C THR A 268 7.34 -6.25 18.59
N MET A 269 7.24 -7.25 19.49
CA MET A 269 8.07 -8.46 19.44
C MET A 269 7.65 -9.37 18.29
N VAL A 270 8.63 -9.84 17.54
CA VAL A 270 8.45 -10.72 16.38
C VAL A 270 9.39 -11.92 16.53
N THR A 271 8.83 -13.12 16.35
CA THR A 271 9.60 -14.37 16.33
C THR A 271 9.68 -14.88 14.91
N VAL A 272 10.88 -15.17 14.43
CA VAL A 272 11.14 -15.72 13.10
C VAL A 272 11.86 -17.07 13.26
N ASP A 273 11.42 -18.07 12.50
CA ASP A 273 12.03 -19.40 12.46
C ASP A 273 13.07 -19.43 11.34
N LEU A 274 14.32 -19.17 11.69
CA LEU A 274 15.45 -19.11 10.78
C LEU A 274 16.13 -20.47 10.61
N SER A 275 17.03 -20.58 9.66
CA SER A 275 17.84 -21.79 9.45
C SER A 275 18.61 -22.22 10.70
N MET A 276 18.95 -21.29 11.56
CA MET A 276 19.64 -21.49 12.84
C MET A 276 18.71 -21.67 14.05
N GLY A 277 17.38 -21.74 13.85
CA GLY A 277 16.36 -21.87 14.88
C GLY A 277 15.59 -20.57 15.13
N LYS A 278 14.60 -20.63 16.02
CA LYS A 278 13.73 -19.48 16.32
C LYS A 278 14.46 -18.39 17.05
N MET A 279 14.31 -17.19 16.52
CA MET A 279 14.89 -15.97 17.09
C MET A 279 13.79 -14.95 17.33
N THR A 280 13.86 -14.21 18.42
CA THR A 280 12.84 -13.22 18.82
C THR A 280 13.52 -11.91 19.17
N THR A 281 13.06 -10.83 18.52
CA THR A 281 13.40 -9.45 18.89
C THR A 281 12.26 -8.53 18.43
N ASP A 282 12.38 -7.22 18.65
CA ASP A 282 11.39 -6.25 18.16
C ASP A 282 11.50 -6.01 16.65
N ALA A 283 10.44 -5.45 16.06
CA ALA A 283 10.35 -5.26 14.62
C ALA A 283 11.42 -4.28 14.09
N VAL A 284 11.78 -3.25 14.85
CA VAL A 284 12.83 -2.29 14.46
C VAL A 284 14.20 -2.96 14.45
N SER A 285 14.49 -3.81 15.45
CA SER A 285 15.72 -4.61 15.48
C SER A 285 15.80 -5.57 14.29
N TRP A 286 14.70 -6.22 13.90
CA TRP A 286 14.65 -7.06 12.69
C TRP A 286 14.94 -6.26 11.40
N PHE A 287 14.35 -5.07 11.27
CA PHE A 287 14.67 -4.16 10.17
C PHE A 287 16.16 -3.82 10.12
N ASN A 288 16.76 -3.48 11.24
CA ASN A 288 18.20 -3.18 11.34
C ASN A 288 19.06 -4.39 10.98
N ILE A 289 18.71 -5.60 11.47
CA ILE A 289 19.41 -6.86 11.19
C ILE A 289 19.48 -7.11 9.67
N THR A 290 18.37 -6.97 8.95
CA THR A 290 18.33 -7.18 7.49
C THR A 290 19.02 -6.08 6.69
N ASN A 291 19.23 -4.91 7.29
CA ASN A 291 20.01 -3.81 6.71
C ASN A 291 21.47 -3.77 7.19
N GLY A 292 21.96 -4.88 7.74
CA GLY A 292 23.38 -5.08 8.05
C GLY A 292 23.84 -4.50 9.39
N THR A 293 22.92 -4.12 10.27
CA THR A 293 23.24 -3.66 11.62
C THR A 293 23.06 -4.81 12.64
N PRO A 294 24.11 -5.25 13.33
CA PRO A 294 23.99 -6.28 14.35
C PRO A 294 23.07 -5.85 15.51
N CYS A 295 22.12 -6.70 15.87
CA CYS A 295 21.24 -6.49 17.02
C CYS A 295 21.18 -7.74 17.90
N LYS A 296 20.78 -7.55 19.16
CA LYS A 296 20.54 -8.64 20.10
C LYS A 296 19.18 -9.27 19.83
N VAL A 297 19.18 -10.59 19.74
CA VAL A 297 17.98 -11.41 19.62
C VAL A 297 17.98 -12.48 20.72
N LYS A 298 16.80 -12.99 21.07
CA LYS A 298 16.67 -14.14 21.98
C LYS A 298 16.43 -15.42 21.18
N ASN A 299 17.23 -16.45 21.45
CA ASN A 299 17.02 -17.79 20.91
C ASN A 299 15.89 -18.54 21.67
N GLU A 300 15.57 -19.77 21.26
CA GLU A 300 14.55 -20.61 21.91
C GLU A 300 14.86 -20.92 23.39
N ALA A 301 16.13 -20.94 23.77
CA ALA A 301 16.54 -21.11 25.16
C ALA A 301 16.41 -19.83 26.01
N GLY A 302 16.04 -18.71 25.38
CA GLY A 302 15.93 -17.39 26.02
C GLY A 302 17.27 -16.68 26.17
N GLU A 303 18.35 -17.20 25.57
CA GLU A 303 19.69 -16.61 25.61
C GLU A 303 19.78 -15.46 24.59
N GLU A 304 20.43 -14.37 24.98
CA GLU A 304 20.74 -13.27 24.06
C GLU A 304 21.95 -13.63 23.20
N VAL A 305 21.79 -13.53 21.88
CA VAL A 305 22.85 -13.68 20.89
C VAL A 305 22.84 -12.46 19.97
N GLU A 306 23.99 -12.13 19.39
CA GLU A 306 24.07 -11.08 18.36
C GLU A 306 23.79 -11.69 16.99
N LEU A 307 22.92 -11.04 16.21
CA LEU A 307 22.52 -11.48 14.87
C LEU A 307 22.62 -10.33 13.87
N VAL A 308 23.10 -10.64 12.68
CA VAL A 308 23.06 -9.77 11.51
C VAL A 308 22.79 -10.62 10.26
N LEU A 309 21.95 -10.15 9.37
CA LEU A 309 21.58 -10.79 8.09
C LEU A 309 21.75 -9.77 6.96
N PRO A 310 23.00 -9.42 6.61
CA PRO A 310 23.25 -8.47 5.52
C PRO A 310 22.94 -9.10 4.17
N TYR A 311 22.93 -8.28 3.12
CA TYR A 311 22.94 -8.80 1.74
C TYR A 311 24.05 -9.85 1.59
N SER A 312 23.73 -10.98 0.97
CA SER A 312 24.64 -12.12 0.90
C SER A 312 24.36 -12.95 -0.36
N TYR A 313 25.43 -13.52 -0.93
CA TYR A 313 25.37 -14.56 -1.96
C TYR A 313 25.08 -15.96 -1.40
N ASP A 314 25.07 -16.12 -0.08
CA ASP A 314 24.70 -17.37 0.57
C ASP A 314 23.18 -17.55 0.54
N GLU A 315 22.71 -18.60 -0.11
CA GLU A 315 21.31 -18.92 -0.28
C GLU A 315 20.56 -19.08 1.07
N THR A 316 21.24 -19.57 2.10
CA THR A 316 20.66 -19.73 3.44
C THR A 316 20.40 -18.38 4.08
N VAL A 317 21.36 -17.45 3.98
CA VAL A 317 21.19 -16.08 4.50
C VAL A 317 20.11 -15.34 3.71
N ALA A 318 20.08 -15.50 2.40
CA ALA A 318 19.04 -14.89 1.56
C ALA A 318 17.64 -15.43 1.91
N ALA A 319 17.50 -16.73 2.12
CA ALA A 319 16.25 -17.34 2.56
C ALA A 319 15.82 -16.85 3.95
N ASP A 320 16.73 -16.77 4.91
CA ASP A 320 16.45 -16.24 6.25
C ASP A 320 15.98 -14.76 6.19
N ARG A 321 16.59 -13.94 5.31
CA ARG A 321 16.15 -12.55 5.09
C ARG A 321 14.72 -12.48 4.57
N LEU A 322 14.34 -13.36 3.64
CA LEU A 322 12.97 -13.44 3.11
C LEU A 322 11.95 -13.80 4.20
N LEU A 323 12.32 -14.71 5.12
CA LEU A 323 11.48 -15.05 6.27
C LEU A 323 11.29 -13.85 7.21
N VAL A 324 12.34 -13.08 7.46
CA VAL A 324 12.24 -11.83 8.24
C VAL A 324 11.35 -10.81 7.56
N LEU A 325 11.52 -10.61 6.24
CA LEU A 325 10.69 -9.68 5.47
C LEU A 325 9.20 -10.04 5.57
N ALA A 326 8.87 -11.33 5.42
CA ALA A 326 7.51 -11.82 5.54
C ALA A 326 6.93 -11.62 6.96
N ALA A 327 7.72 -11.89 7.99
CA ALA A 327 7.29 -11.67 9.37
C ALA A 327 7.05 -10.19 9.69
N LEU A 328 7.87 -9.29 9.18
CA LEU A 328 7.69 -7.85 9.32
C LEU A 328 6.44 -7.38 8.56
N GLU A 329 6.24 -7.82 7.32
CA GLU A 329 5.04 -7.50 6.57
C GLU A 329 3.78 -7.94 7.30
N ASN A 330 3.75 -9.17 7.83
CA ASN A 330 2.61 -9.68 8.58
C ASN A 330 2.29 -8.80 9.79
N VAL A 331 3.28 -8.44 10.58
CA VAL A 331 3.10 -7.60 11.77
C VAL A 331 2.54 -6.22 11.42
N LEU A 332 3.02 -5.60 10.34
CA LEU A 332 2.55 -4.31 9.89
C LEU A 332 1.10 -4.40 9.38
N LEU A 333 0.78 -5.36 8.54
CA LEU A 333 -0.58 -5.58 8.03
C LEU A 333 -1.59 -5.82 9.17
N GLN A 334 -1.21 -6.60 10.19
CA GLN A 334 -2.08 -6.93 11.32
C GLN A 334 -2.44 -5.72 12.20
N LYS A 335 -1.77 -4.58 12.07
CA LYS A 335 -2.15 -3.32 12.74
C LYS A 335 -3.32 -2.63 12.05
N TYR A 336 -3.49 -2.82 10.75
CA TYR A 336 -4.46 -2.10 9.92
C TYR A 336 -4.29 -0.57 9.93
N ASP A 337 -3.10 -0.09 10.27
CA ASP A 337 -2.75 1.33 10.18
C ASP A 337 -2.38 1.69 8.74
N PHE A 338 -1.84 0.71 8.00
CA PHE A 338 -1.64 0.73 6.54
C PHE A 338 -2.57 -0.30 5.91
N ILE A 339 -3.51 0.17 5.11
CA ILE A 339 -4.46 -0.66 4.38
C ILE A 339 -4.08 -0.62 2.90
N PRO A 340 -3.45 -1.68 2.35
CA PRO A 340 -3.10 -1.74 0.94
C PRO A 340 -4.33 -1.55 0.06
N THR A 341 -4.22 -0.69 -0.96
CA THR A 341 -5.34 -0.36 -1.84
C THR A 341 -5.04 -0.57 -3.32
N THR A 342 -3.80 -0.27 -3.73
CA THR A 342 -3.47 -0.11 -5.14
C THR A 342 -2.05 -0.59 -5.40
N ASN A 343 -1.86 -1.53 -6.32
CA ASN A 343 -0.58 -1.77 -6.95
C ASN A 343 -0.34 -0.64 -7.95
N ASP A 344 0.80 0.02 -7.83
CA ASP A 344 1.16 1.12 -8.72
C ASP A 344 1.25 0.63 -10.16
N ALA A 345 0.64 1.38 -11.04
CA ALA A 345 0.79 1.22 -12.47
C ALA A 345 0.50 2.54 -13.17
N SER A 346 1.09 2.70 -14.34
CA SER A 346 0.88 3.88 -15.17
C SER A 346 0.43 3.46 -16.55
N MET A 347 -0.64 4.09 -17.02
CA MET A 347 -1.04 3.99 -18.41
C MET A 347 -0.27 5.02 -19.22
N ILE A 348 0.50 4.56 -20.19
CA ILE A 348 1.42 5.37 -20.99
C ILE A 348 0.92 5.47 -22.42
N LEU A 349 0.90 6.67 -22.97
CA LEU A 349 0.71 6.91 -24.40
C LEU A 349 2.09 7.20 -25.01
N ARG A 350 2.57 6.32 -25.87
CA ARG A 350 3.84 6.44 -26.59
C ARG A 350 3.65 7.27 -27.87
N GLY A 351 4.60 8.15 -28.14
CA GLY A 351 4.63 8.89 -29.40
C GLY A 351 5.05 8.01 -30.58
N MET A 352 4.43 8.22 -31.75
CA MET A 352 4.76 7.47 -32.99
C MET A 352 6.22 7.65 -33.45
N LYS A 353 6.88 8.72 -33.00
CA LYS A 353 8.29 9.01 -33.36
C LYS A 353 9.29 8.08 -32.71
N VAL A 354 8.93 7.48 -31.56
CA VAL A 354 9.86 6.71 -30.74
C VAL A 354 9.48 5.24 -30.68
N ASN A 355 10.47 4.42 -30.43
CA ASN A 355 10.33 3.02 -30.10
C ASN A 355 11.07 2.72 -28.80
N PHE A 356 10.37 2.15 -27.82
CA PHE A 356 10.94 1.68 -26.57
C PHE A 356 11.39 0.23 -26.70
N TYR A 357 12.47 -0.12 -26.05
CA TYR A 357 12.99 -1.49 -26.05
C TYR A 357 12.03 -2.46 -25.35
N THR A 358 11.44 -2.01 -24.26
CA THR A 358 10.41 -2.73 -23.49
C THR A 358 9.34 -1.76 -23.00
N GLU A 359 8.19 -2.27 -22.68
CA GLU A 359 7.09 -1.53 -22.05
C GLU A 359 7.13 -1.64 -20.52
N GLU A 360 8.13 -2.33 -19.95
CA GLU A 360 8.33 -2.47 -18.52
C GLU A 360 8.96 -1.22 -17.91
N GLU A 361 8.66 -0.95 -16.63
CA GLU A 361 9.37 0.04 -15.83
C GLU A 361 10.63 -0.60 -15.22
N ILE A 362 11.77 0.04 -15.41
CA ILE A 362 13.01 -0.32 -14.74
C ILE A 362 13.47 0.86 -13.88
N PHE A 363 13.31 0.70 -12.57
CA PHE A 363 13.78 1.70 -11.62
C PHE A 363 15.33 1.78 -11.62
N PRO A 364 15.93 2.99 -11.59
CA PRO A 364 15.32 4.33 -11.55
C PRO A 364 15.12 4.97 -12.93
N MET A 365 15.26 4.22 -13.99
CA MET A 365 15.38 4.77 -15.35
C MET A 365 14.04 4.99 -16.06
N SER A 366 12.93 4.60 -15.42
CA SER A 366 11.57 4.72 -15.95
C SER A 366 11.29 3.93 -17.25
N TYR A 367 10.09 4.11 -17.75
CA TYR A 367 9.47 3.40 -18.88
C TYR A 367 10.40 3.17 -20.08
N GLY A 368 10.35 1.99 -20.66
CA GLY A 368 11.09 1.65 -21.87
C GLY A 368 12.55 1.25 -21.65
N ASN A 369 12.89 0.88 -20.43
CA ASN A 369 14.18 0.28 -20.09
C ASN A 369 15.39 1.17 -20.39
N ASP A 370 15.34 2.43 -19.97
CA ASP A 370 16.48 3.34 -20.10
C ASP A 370 16.50 4.14 -21.41
N ILE A 371 16.82 5.41 -21.26
CA ILE A 371 16.94 6.35 -22.37
C ILE A 371 17.96 5.90 -23.43
N LYS A 372 18.98 5.13 -23.06
CA LYS A 372 19.99 4.62 -23.99
C LYS A 372 19.47 3.55 -24.97
N HIS A 373 18.31 2.95 -24.68
CA HIS A 373 17.67 1.93 -25.50
C HIS A 373 16.49 2.46 -26.33
N ILE A 374 16.12 3.74 -26.13
CA ILE A 374 15.10 4.39 -26.95
C ILE A 374 15.67 4.64 -28.35
N THR A 375 14.93 4.25 -29.39
CA THR A 375 15.26 4.53 -30.76
C THR A 375 14.20 5.41 -31.40
N TYR A 376 14.63 6.21 -32.39
CA TYR A 376 13.70 7.00 -33.19
C TYR A 376 13.35 6.27 -34.47
N ASN A 377 12.05 6.18 -34.78
CA ASN A 377 11.54 5.59 -36.03
C ASN A 377 11.78 6.50 -37.23
N TYR A 378 12.04 7.79 -36.99
CA TYR A 378 12.19 8.83 -38.01
C TYR A 378 13.34 9.76 -37.65
N THR A 379 14.06 10.25 -38.66
CA THR A 379 14.83 11.48 -38.51
C THR A 379 13.90 12.67 -38.35
N ASP A 380 14.40 13.83 -37.94
CA ASP A 380 13.57 15.02 -37.77
C ASP A 380 12.90 15.44 -39.07
N ALA A 381 13.60 15.36 -40.21
CA ALA A 381 13.06 15.68 -41.53
C ALA A 381 11.96 14.72 -41.97
N GLU A 382 12.14 13.41 -41.77
CA GLU A 382 11.12 12.40 -42.06
C GLU A 382 9.91 12.55 -41.15
N TRP A 383 10.13 12.90 -39.89
CA TRP A 383 9.04 13.16 -38.96
C TRP A 383 8.21 14.37 -39.36
N ASP A 384 8.86 15.48 -39.73
CA ASP A 384 8.17 16.68 -40.20
C ASP A 384 7.35 16.41 -41.48
N ALA A 385 7.92 15.61 -42.40
CA ALA A 385 7.19 15.17 -43.58
C ALA A 385 6.00 14.28 -43.26
N PHE A 386 6.18 13.30 -42.38
CA PHE A 386 5.11 12.41 -41.93
C PHE A 386 3.97 13.18 -41.27
N VAL A 387 4.27 14.14 -40.37
CA VAL A 387 3.26 14.98 -39.73
C VAL A 387 2.53 15.84 -40.76
N ALA A 388 3.26 16.39 -41.75
CA ALA A 388 2.66 17.19 -42.80
C ALA A 388 1.70 16.38 -43.71
N GLU A 389 2.05 15.14 -44.04
CA GLU A 389 1.17 14.22 -44.80
C GLU A 389 -0.13 13.92 -44.07
N HIS A 390 -0.12 13.94 -42.72
CA HIS A 390 -1.29 13.73 -41.88
C HIS A 390 -2.02 15.04 -41.53
N GLY A 391 -1.75 16.13 -42.28
CA GLY A 391 -2.43 17.42 -42.09
C GLY A 391 -2.02 18.13 -40.79
N GLY A 392 -0.87 17.79 -40.21
CA GLY A 392 -0.34 18.40 -38.96
C GLY A 392 -0.95 17.85 -37.67
N VAL A 393 -1.88 16.91 -37.75
CA VAL A 393 -2.55 16.28 -36.61
C VAL A 393 -2.43 14.77 -36.71
N LEU A 394 -1.85 14.14 -35.70
CA LEU A 394 -1.69 12.69 -35.64
C LEU A 394 -2.86 12.09 -34.83
N ASN A 395 -3.34 10.95 -35.30
CA ASN A 395 -4.36 10.20 -34.57
C ASN A 395 -3.71 9.08 -33.77
N TYR A 396 -3.92 9.09 -32.47
CA TYR A 396 -3.42 8.10 -31.51
C TYR A 396 -4.55 7.16 -31.00
N LYS A 397 -5.75 7.25 -31.61
CA LYS A 397 -6.89 6.40 -31.24
C LYS A 397 -6.94 5.14 -32.09
#